data_19f9ee05bf99f900dcf261e96d85e6fe
#
_entry.id   19f9ee05bf99f900dcf261e96d85e6fe
#
_cell.length_a   1.000
_cell.length_b   1.000
_cell.length_c   1.000
_cell.angle_alpha   90.00
_cell.angle_beta   90.00
_cell.angle_gamma   90.00
#
_symmetry.space_group_name_H-M   'P 1'
#
loop_
_entity.id
_entity.type
_entity.pdbx_description
1 polymer ?
#
loop_
_entity_poly.entity_id
_entity_poly.type
_entity_poly.pdbx_seq_one_letter_code
_entity_poly.pdbx_strand_id
1 'polypeptide(L)'
;MSSVRLRRLLSDYEAVRRLARRHPRIEVEGVSGNPPDRYLLILKVKSLRERGDVVEEVNQHRLEITLPGGYPRDTPLFRLLTPVFHPNIAPHAVCIGDH
;
A
#
# COMPACT_ATOMS: atom_id res chain seq x y z
N MET A 1 -2.30 -26.66 10.66
CA MET A 1 -2.71 -26.19 9.48
C MET A 1 -3.20 -24.82 9.56
N SER A 2 -2.59 -23.90 9.03
CA SER A 2 -2.99 -22.54 9.15
C SER A 2 -3.83 -22.12 8.02
N SER A 3 -4.88 -22.84 7.82
CA SER A 3 -5.74 -22.60 6.68
C SER A 3 -6.40 -21.23 6.74
N VAL A 4 -6.60 -20.68 7.94
CA VAL A 4 -7.24 -19.36 8.03
C VAL A 4 -6.35 -18.29 7.39
N ARG A 5 -5.07 -18.29 7.74
CA ARG A 5 -4.14 -17.33 7.16
C ARG A 5 -4.00 -17.55 5.65
N LEU A 6 -3.83 -18.80 5.24
CA LEU A 6 -3.65 -19.10 3.82
C LEU A 6 -4.85 -18.68 3.00
N ARG A 7 -6.04 -19.00 3.47
CA ARG A 7 -7.25 -18.61 2.76
C ARG A 7 -7.41 -17.11 2.69
N ARG A 8 -7.06 -16.42 3.77
CA ARG A 8 -7.17 -14.97 3.79
C ARG A 8 -6.18 -14.33 2.84
N LEU A 9 -4.95 -14.84 2.79
CA LEU A 9 -3.95 -14.31 1.86
C LEU A 9 -4.39 -14.50 0.41
N LEU A 10 -4.95 -15.65 0.10
CA LEU A 10 -5.46 -15.90 -1.25
C LEU A 10 -6.63 -14.99 -1.59
N SER A 11 -7.55 -14.83 -0.65
CA SER A 11 -8.70 -13.97 -0.85
C SER A 11 -8.28 -12.52 -1.05
N ASP A 12 -7.31 -12.06 -0.28
CA ASP A 12 -6.81 -10.69 -0.39
C ASP A 12 -6.10 -10.47 -1.72
N TYR A 13 -5.36 -11.46 -2.18
CA TYR A 13 -4.70 -11.35 -3.47
C TYR A 13 -5.72 -11.17 -4.60
N GLU A 14 -6.80 -11.95 -4.56
CA GLU A 14 -7.86 -11.79 -5.54
C GLU A 14 -8.50 -10.41 -5.44
N ALA A 15 -8.71 -9.94 -4.21
CA ALA A 15 -9.30 -8.63 -4.00
C ALA A 15 -8.42 -7.51 -4.54
N VAL A 16 -7.11 -7.61 -4.32
CA VAL A 16 -6.16 -6.60 -4.81
C VAL A 16 -6.14 -6.59 -6.33
N ARG A 17 -6.12 -7.76 -6.96
CA ARG A 17 -6.16 -7.84 -8.41
C ARG A 17 -7.43 -7.25 -8.97
N ARG A 18 -8.55 -7.51 -8.33
CA ARG A 18 -9.84 -6.98 -8.76
C ARG A 18 -9.87 -5.46 -8.61
N LEU A 19 -9.33 -4.98 -7.50
CA LEU A 19 -9.26 -3.55 -7.25
C LEU A 19 -8.44 -2.86 -8.33
N ALA A 20 -7.29 -3.42 -8.68
CA ALA A 20 -6.43 -2.82 -9.69
C ALA A 20 -7.09 -2.79 -11.06
N ARG A 21 -7.89 -3.81 -11.37
CA ARG A 21 -8.61 -3.83 -12.63
C ARG A 21 -9.71 -2.78 -12.68
N ARG A 22 -10.34 -2.51 -11.53
CA ARG A 22 -11.45 -1.56 -11.48
C ARG A 22 -10.99 -0.12 -11.40
N HIS A 23 -9.82 0.11 -10.85
CA HIS A 23 -9.33 1.47 -10.61
C HIS A 23 -8.04 1.69 -11.37
N PRO A 24 -8.12 2.36 -12.53
CA PRO A 24 -6.92 2.56 -13.36
C PRO A 24 -5.83 3.38 -12.69
N ARG A 25 -6.17 4.05 -11.59
CA ARG A 25 -5.17 4.80 -10.85
C ARG A 25 -4.39 3.96 -9.85
N ILE A 26 -4.74 2.69 -9.74
CA ILE A 26 -4.03 1.77 -8.85
C ILE A 26 -3.42 0.67 -9.70
N GLU A 27 -2.11 0.53 -9.57
CA GLU A 27 -1.40 -0.49 -10.33
C GLU A 27 -0.59 -1.34 -9.38
N VAL A 28 -0.60 -2.65 -9.57
CA VAL A 28 0.21 -3.55 -8.75
C VAL A 28 1.57 -3.64 -9.41
N GLU A 29 2.58 -3.07 -8.79
CA GLU A 29 3.94 -3.11 -9.33
C GLU A 29 4.58 -4.47 -9.08
N GLY A 30 4.31 -5.07 -7.93
CA GLY A 30 4.86 -6.35 -7.63
C GLY A 30 4.22 -6.98 -6.41
N VAL A 31 4.42 -8.27 -6.27
CA VAL A 31 3.96 -9.01 -5.12
C VAL A 31 5.08 -9.94 -4.67
N SER A 32 5.06 -10.31 -3.41
CA SER A 32 6.05 -11.20 -2.84
C SER A 32 5.36 -12.20 -1.93
N GLY A 33 5.87 -13.42 -1.94
CA GLY A 33 5.28 -14.50 -1.15
C GLY A 33 4.37 -15.39 -1.97
N ASN A 34 4.09 -16.57 -1.45
CA ASN A 34 3.22 -17.53 -2.13
C ASN A 34 2.37 -18.28 -1.09
N PRO A 35 1.11 -17.85 -0.89
CA PRO A 35 0.46 -16.71 -1.55
C PRO A 35 1.06 -15.39 -1.11
N PRO A 36 0.83 -14.31 -1.85
CA PRO A 36 1.45 -13.03 -1.54
C PRO A 36 1.07 -12.50 -0.16
N ASP A 37 2.09 -12.01 0.53
CA ASP A 37 1.90 -11.35 1.81
C ASP A 37 2.52 -9.95 1.80
N ARG A 38 3.00 -9.52 0.65
CA ARG A 38 3.55 -8.20 0.47
C ARG A 38 3.18 -7.70 -0.92
N TYR A 39 2.70 -6.47 -0.97
CA TYR A 39 2.32 -5.84 -2.23
C TYR A 39 3.03 -4.51 -2.37
N LEU A 40 3.43 -4.20 -3.60
CA LEU A 40 3.96 -2.90 -3.94
C LEU A 40 3.02 -2.30 -4.96
N LEU A 41 2.36 -1.22 -4.60
CA LEU A 41 1.36 -0.59 -5.43
C LEU A 41 1.83 0.76 -5.92
N ILE A 42 1.39 1.15 -7.09
CA ILE A 42 1.60 2.48 -7.60
C ILE A 42 0.26 3.18 -7.60
N LEU A 43 0.18 4.30 -6.91
CA LEU A 43 -1.02 5.11 -6.87
C LEU A 43 -0.80 6.31 -7.77
N LYS A 44 -1.61 6.41 -8.82
CA LYS A 44 -1.48 7.48 -9.80
C LYS A 44 -2.40 8.61 -9.43
N VAL A 45 -2.04 9.29 -8.35
CA VAL A 45 -2.82 10.42 -7.85
C VAL A 45 -1.91 11.61 -7.71
N LYS A 46 -2.46 12.80 -7.89
CA LYS A 46 -1.71 14.02 -7.76
C LYS A 46 -1.53 14.38 -6.30
N SER A 47 -0.35 14.86 -6.00
CA SER A 47 -0.02 15.28 -4.66
C SER A 47 1.06 16.35 -4.74
N LEU A 48 1.29 17.03 -3.65
CA LEU A 48 2.31 18.07 -3.59
C LEU A 48 3.51 17.58 -2.81
N ARG A 49 4.68 17.95 -3.28
CA ARG A 49 5.93 17.61 -2.64
C ARG A 49 6.76 18.88 -2.51
N GLU A 50 7.23 19.14 -1.32
CA GLU A 50 8.08 20.29 -1.08
C GLU A 50 9.54 19.91 -1.26
N ARG A 51 10.26 20.73 -2.01
CA ARG A 51 11.65 20.50 -2.26
C ARG A 51 12.35 21.85 -2.12
N GLY A 52 12.92 22.08 -0.95
CA GLY A 52 13.48 23.41 -0.66
C GLY A 52 12.35 24.41 -0.61
N ASP A 53 12.46 25.47 -1.41
CA ASP A 53 11.42 26.50 -1.47
C ASP A 53 10.40 26.25 -2.58
N VAL A 54 10.53 25.13 -3.28
CA VAL A 54 9.68 24.84 -4.42
C VAL A 54 8.71 23.75 -4.07
N VAL A 55 7.45 23.94 -4.45
CA VAL A 55 6.42 22.91 -4.29
C VAL A 55 6.21 22.29 -5.65
N GLU A 56 6.41 20.99 -5.72
CA GLU A 56 6.27 20.24 -6.96
C GLU A 56 5.04 19.35 -6.93
N GLU A 57 4.46 19.14 -8.10
CA GLU A 57 3.36 18.22 -8.22
C GLU A 57 3.92 16.84 -8.48
N VAL A 58 3.44 15.86 -7.72
CA VAL A 58 3.85 14.47 -7.89
C VAL A 58 2.62 13.68 -8.30
N ASN A 59 2.75 12.94 -9.39
CA ASN A 59 1.62 12.21 -9.97
C ASN A 59 1.57 10.74 -9.63
N GLN A 60 2.60 10.23 -8.99
CA GLN A 60 2.66 8.81 -8.65
C GLN A 60 3.26 8.63 -7.27
N HIS A 61 2.73 7.65 -6.55
CA HIS A 61 3.24 7.29 -5.25
C HIS A 61 3.35 5.79 -5.14
N ARG A 62 4.37 5.32 -4.45
CA ARG A 62 4.52 3.88 -4.20
C ARG A 62 4.11 3.58 -2.78
N LEU A 63 3.26 2.59 -2.65
CA LEU A 63 2.76 2.16 -1.34
C LEU A 63 3.11 0.69 -1.15
N GLU A 64 3.78 0.39 -0.06
CA GLU A 64 4.09 -0.98 0.29
C GLU A 64 3.10 -1.45 1.34
N ILE A 65 2.49 -2.59 1.10
CA ILE A 65 1.58 -3.22 2.04
C ILE A 65 2.18 -4.54 2.45
N THR A 66 2.34 -4.72 3.75
CA THR A 66 2.87 -5.98 4.29
C THR A 66 1.85 -6.60 5.20
N LEU A 67 1.54 -7.87 4.96
CA LEU A 67 0.66 -8.63 5.82
C LEU A 67 1.54 -9.43 6.78
N PRO A 68 1.56 -9.06 8.06
CA PRO A 68 2.51 -9.67 9.00
C PRO A 68 2.23 -11.15 9.23
N GLY A 69 3.16 -11.81 9.89
CA GLY A 69 3.05 -13.24 10.14
C GLY A 69 1.79 -13.61 10.90
N GLY A 70 1.29 -12.73 11.75
CA GLY A 70 0.06 -12.97 12.48
C GLY A 70 -1.21 -12.56 11.78
N TYR A 71 -1.12 -12.09 10.54
CA TYR A 71 -2.29 -11.71 9.76
C TYR A 71 -3.20 -12.93 9.54
N PRO A 72 -4.51 -12.81 9.60
CA PRO A 72 -5.30 -11.58 9.72
C PRO A 72 -5.52 -11.08 11.14
N ARG A 73 -4.96 -11.74 12.13
CA ARG A 73 -5.11 -11.29 13.51
C ARG A 73 -4.41 -9.95 13.72
N ASP A 74 -3.21 -9.84 13.19
CA ASP A 74 -2.46 -8.61 13.26
C ASP A 74 -2.80 -7.74 12.05
N THR A 75 -2.81 -6.43 12.25
CA THR A 75 -3.18 -5.50 11.19
C THR A 75 -2.13 -5.43 10.10
N PRO A 76 -2.55 -5.20 8.85
CA PRO A 76 -1.61 -4.94 7.78
C PRO A 76 -0.78 -3.69 8.04
N LEU A 77 0.45 -3.69 7.53
CA LEU A 77 1.35 -2.56 7.65
C LEU A 77 1.43 -1.86 6.30
N PHE A 78 1.26 -0.54 6.34
CA PHE A 78 1.31 0.28 5.15
C PHE A 78 2.47 1.24 5.25
N ARG A 79 3.21 1.38 4.15
CA ARG A 79 4.36 2.26 4.14
C ARG A 79 4.42 3.00 2.82
N LEU A 80 4.41 4.32 2.90
CA LEU A 80 4.53 5.14 1.71
C LEU A 80 6.00 5.31 1.39
N LEU A 81 6.40 4.86 0.21
CA LEU A 81 7.81 4.90 -0.19
C LEU A 81 8.18 6.18 -0.90
N THR A 82 7.19 6.88 -1.46
CA THR A 82 7.46 8.13 -2.15
C THR A 82 7.25 9.27 -1.16
N PRO A 83 8.24 10.12 -0.95
CA PRO A 83 8.07 11.26 -0.06
C PRO A 83 7.02 12.20 -0.62
N VAL A 84 6.09 12.60 0.22
CA VAL A 84 5.00 13.49 -0.15
C VAL A 84 4.92 14.56 0.91
N PHE A 85 4.80 15.83 0.46
CA PHE A 85 4.62 16.90 1.40
C PHE A 85 3.16 17.09 1.71
N HIS A 86 2.81 16.91 2.98
CA HIS A 86 1.48 17.18 3.48
C HIS A 86 1.63 17.80 4.85
N PRO A 87 0.96 18.90 5.11
CA PRO A 87 1.08 19.52 6.43
C PRO A 87 0.62 18.61 7.56
N ASN A 88 -0.30 17.73 7.26
CA ASN A 88 -0.91 16.89 8.28
C ASN A 88 -0.54 15.43 8.22
N ILE A 89 0.33 15.05 7.29
CA ILE A 89 0.67 13.66 7.11
C ILE A 89 2.17 13.52 6.93
N ALA A 90 2.81 12.86 7.87
CA ALA A 90 4.19 12.47 7.70
C ALA A 90 4.22 11.09 7.02
N PRO A 91 5.28 10.78 6.28
CA PRO A 91 5.34 9.48 5.59
C PRO A 91 5.14 8.29 6.53
N HIS A 92 5.68 8.38 7.73
CA HIS A 92 5.56 7.28 8.68
C HIS A 92 4.19 7.21 9.33
N ALA A 93 3.33 8.19 9.11
CA ALA A 93 2.03 8.18 9.70
C ALA A 93 0.99 7.51 8.82
N VAL A 94 1.40 6.99 7.69
CA VAL A 94 0.50 6.27 6.83
C VAL A 94 0.44 4.84 7.33
N CYS A 95 -0.05 4.69 8.52
CA CYS A 95 -0.28 3.40 9.10
C CYS A 95 -1.76 3.27 9.24
N ILE A 96 -2.33 2.45 8.47
CA ILE A 96 -3.72 2.27 8.53
C ILE A 96 -4.06 1.42 9.70
N GLY A 97 -5.08 1.64 10.29
CA GLY A 97 -5.41 0.93 11.46
C GLY A 97 -5.16 1.73 12.68
N ASP A 98 -4.54 2.85 12.48
CA ASP A 98 -4.32 3.70 13.55
C ASP A 98 -5.43 4.61 13.80
N HIS A 99 -6.41 4.45 13.17
CA HIS A 99 -7.45 5.38 13.37
C HIS A 99 -8.76 4.78 13.57
#